data_01c23ebf1275ffe93c9f7e08f5f028c6
#
_entry.id   01c23ebf1275ffe93c9f7e08f5f028c6
#
_cell.length_a   1.000
_cell.length_b   1.000
_cell.length_c   1.000
_cell.angle_alpha   90.00
_cell.angle_beta   90.00
_cell.angle_gamma   90.00
#
_symmetry.space_group_name_H-M   'P 1'
#
loop_
_entity.id
_entity.type
_entity.pdbx_description
1 polymer ?
#
loop_
_entity_poly.entity_id
_entity_poly.type
_entity_poly.pdbx_seq_one_letter_code
_entity_poly.pdbx_strand_id
1 'polypeptide(L)'
;MTEFITRRQLLRSCGGGMGSVALSALLADQGLLSNSAIAEGNPFSTKQQHFPVKAKSVIWLFMNGGPSQVDTWDYKPELEKHDGQELEGFDKNTGFFTGNVGPIMKSPFKFRQYGESGSWVSEIFPQMARHVDKMAFIHSGYTESNNHSPALFMINTGMKRMGFPSLGSWVTYGLGTENQKLPAFVTMSDPLNRGLPKGYAQNWGAGFLPSIYQGTWFKPQGDPIDNLKISGDKNITQQRALLDTLKDLNQDHQKNRPEQRDLETRINSFELAYRMQQAAPEALDIQRETSETLKAYGVGDKKCEHFAKQCLVARRMVERGVRFIQIYSGGTENARSWDGHTSISKNHGQFAGETDQPIGALLQDLDQRGLLDSTLV
;
A
#
# COMPACT_ATOMS: atom_id res chain seq x y z
N MET A 1 34.38 -9.50 -54.85
CA MET A 1 34.54 -10.07 -53.49
C MET A 1 33.15 -10.47 -53.00
N THR A 2 32.84 -11.76 -53.04
CA THR A 2 31.55 -12.28 -52.53
C THR A 2 31.67 -12.37 -51.02
N GLU A 3 30.98 -11.49 -50.30
CA GLU A 3 30.86 -11.61 -48.85
C GLU A 3 30.07 -12.88 -48.49
N PHE A 4 30.69 -13.81 -47.82
CA PHE A 4 30.07 -15.03 -47.34
C PHE A 4 29.17 -14.65 -46.13
N ILE A 5 27.86 -14.86 -46.29
CA ILE A 5 26.89 -14.73 -45.20
C ILE A 5 27.18 -15.74 -44.13
N THR A 6 27.46 -15.33 -42.90
CA THR A 6 27.65 -16.27 -41.77
C THR A 6 26.36 -16.97 -41.40
N ARG A 7 26.45 -18.20 -40.82
CA ARG A 7 25.27 -18.95 -40.32
C ARG A 7 24.38 -18.14 -39.40
N ARG A 8 24.97 -17.22 -38.60
CA ARG A 8 24.27 -16.34 -37.70
C ARG A 8 23.50 -15.21 -38.45
N GLN A 9 24.05 -14.70 -39.52
CA GLN A 9 23.40 -13.73 -40.41
C GLN A 9 22.26 -14.39 -41.18
N LEU A 10 22.46 -15.62 -41.67
CA LEU A 10 21.42 -16.41 -42.34
C LEU A 10 20.24 -16.69 -41.38
N LEU A 11 20.51 -17.14 -40.15
CA LEU A 11 19.48 -17.38 -39.16
C LEU A 11 18.72 -16.10 -38.74
N ARG A 12 19.42 -14.97 -38.65
CA ARG A 12 18.77 -13.67 -38.40
C ARG A 12 17.89 -13.21 -39.57
N SER A 13 18.32 -13.39 -40.79
CA SER A 13 17.52 -12.99 -41.97
C SER A 13 16.36 -13.94 -42.23
N CYS A 14 16.50 -15.27 -41.98
CA CYS A 14 15.41 -16.22 -42.06
C CYS A 14 14.43 -16.12 -40.89
N GLY A 15 14.91 -15.82 -39.67
CA GLY A 15 14.07 -15.60 -38.48
C GLY A 15 13.33 -14.25 -38.51
N GLY A 16 13.86 -13.25 -39.23
CA GLY A 16 13.22 -11.94 -39.41
C GLY A 16 12.13 -11.89 -40.47
N GLY A 17 11.94 -12.97 -41.24
CA GLY A 17 10.93 -13.04 -42.31
C GLY A 17 9.60 -13.62 -41.83
N MET A 18 9.16 -14.75 -42.43
CA MET A 18 7.87 -15.40 -42.14
C MET A 18 7.67 -15.77 -40.67
N GLY A 19 8.72 -16.11 -39.93
CA GLY A 19 8.63 -16.45 -38.50
C GLY A 19 8.25 -15.24 -37.62
N SER A 20 8.74 -14.05 -37.93
CA SER A 20 8.35 -12.83 -37.22
C SER A 20 6.91 -12.40 -37.55
N VAL A 21 6.48 -12.58 -38.80
CA VAL A 21 5.09 -12.34 -39.23
C VAL A 21 4.14 -13.33 -38.54
N ALA A 22 4.48 -14.60 -38.49
CA ALA A 22 3.69 -15.65 -37.84
C ALA A 22 3.62 -15.40 -36.30
N LEU A 23 4.75 -15.04 -35.68
CA LEU A 23 4.77 -14.69 -34.26
C LEU A 23 3.96 -13.42 -34.00
N SER A 24 4.08 -12.41 -34.84
CA SER A 24 3.28 -11.19 -34.73
C SER A 24 1.79 -11.46 -34.89
N ALA A 25 1.40 -12.35 -35.83
CA ALA A 25 0.01 -12.75 -36.01
C ALA A 25 -0.52 -13.52 -34.80
N LEU A 26 0.26 -14.47 -34.24
CA LEU A 26 -0.10 -15.20 -33.03
C LEU A 26 -0.21 -14.29 -31.80
N LEU A 27 0.71 -13.34 -31.64
CA LEU A 27 0.67 -12.36 -30.57
C LEU A 27 -0.50 -11.37 -30.72
N ALA A 28 -0.87 -11.03 -31.97
CA ALA A 28 -2.04 -10.21 -32.27
C ALA A 28 -3.35 -10.95 -31.96
N ASP A 29 -3.44 -12.23 -32.34
CA ASP A 29 -4.61 -13.08 -32.08
C ASP A 29 -4.81 -13.32 -30.57
N GLN A 30 -3.73 -13.36 -29.80
CA GLN A 30 -3.76 -13.43 -28.33
C GLN A 30 -3.92 -12.04 -27.65
N GLY A 31 -4.11 -10.98 -28.42
CA GLY A 31 -4.22 -9.61 -27.88
C GLY A 31 -2.92 -9.04 -27.31
N LEU A 32 -1.80 -9.74 -27.44
CA LEU A 32 -0.51 -9.35 -26.89
C LEU A 32 0.20 -8.27 -27.73
N LEU A 33 -0.14 -8.10 -29.01
CA LEU A 33 0.36 -7.02 -29.87
C LEU A 33 -0.55 -5.79 -29.89
N SER A 34 -1.84 -5.95 -29.62
CA SER A 34 -2.76 -4.81 -29.53
C SER A 34 -2.47 -3.89 -28.35
N ASN A 35 -1.64 -4.34 -27.38
CA ASN A 35 -1.16 -3.56 -26.25
C ASN A 35 0.27 -3.02 -26.41
N SER A 36 0.94 -3.27 -27.53
CA SER A 36 2.27 -2.70 -27.81
C SER A 36 2.23 -1.26 -28.33
N ALA A 37 1.07 -0.71 -28.64
CA ALA A 37 0.84 0.70 -28.42
C ALA A 37 0.67 0.90 -26.91
N ILE A 38 1.77 0.77 -26.14
CA ILE A 38 1.95 1.60 -24.96
C ILE A 38 1.62 2.98 -25.49
N ALA A 39 0.45 3.48 -25.10
CA ALA A 39 0.00 4.78 -25.51
C ALA A 39 1.18 5.71 -25.21
N GLU A 40 1.84 6.21 -26.26
CA GLU A 40 2.83 7.25 -26.14
C GLU A 40 2.14 8.33 -25.32
N GLY A 41 2.37 8.39 -24.00
CA GLY A 41 1.90 9.50 -23.22
C GLY A 41 1.54 9.31 -21.76
N ASN A 42 0.97 8.21 -21.29
CA ASN A 42 0.58 8.13 -19.88
C ASN A 42 0.85 6.77 -19.24
N PRO A 43 1.91 6.64 -18.40
CA PRO A 43 2.26 5.38 -17.76
C PRO A 43 1.21 4.86 -16.77
N PHE A 44 0.29 5.73 -16.33
CA PHE A 44 -0.80 5.39 -15.42
C PHE A 44 -2.12 5.04 -16.12
N SER A 45 -2.16 5.02 -17.44
CA SER A 45 -3.37 4.57 -18.17
C SER A 45 -3.79 3.19 -17.70
N THR A 46 -5.11 2.99 -17.55
CA THR A 46 -5.68 1.68 -17.25
C THR A 46 -5.22 0.66 -18.29
N LYS A 47 -4.73 -0.49 -17.83
CA LYS A 47 -4.26 -1.57 -18.68
C LYS A 47 -5.31 -2.65 -18.80
N GLN A 48 -5.31 -3.36 -19.94
CA GLN A 48 -6.20 -4.50 -20.14
C GLN A 48 -5.90 -5.58 -19.10
N GLN A 49 -6.95 -6.11 -18.52
CA GLN A 49 -6.84 -7.08 -17.44
C GLN A 49 -7.04 -8.49 -18.01
N HIS A 50 -6.28 -9.45 -17.48
CA HIS A 50 -6.35 -10.84 -17.89
C HIS A 50 -7.54 -11.59 -17.31
N PHE A 51 -8.13 -11.07 -16.21
CA PHE A 51 -9.26 -11.67 -15.51
C PHE A 51 -10.33 -10.61 -15.20
N PRO A 52 -11.60 -10.99 -15.02
CA PRO A 52 -12.65 -10.08 -14.59
C PRO A 52 -12.27 -9.40 -13.26
N VAL A 53 -12.33 -8.07 -13.26
CA VAL A 53 -11.99 -7.25 -12.07
C VAL A 53 -13.12 -7.30 -11.09
N LYS A 54 -12.79 -7.66 -9.85
CA LYS A 54 -13.68 -7.48 -8.70
C LYS A 54 -13.28 -6.22 -7.91
N ALA A 55 -12.01 -6.11 -7.55
CA ALA A 55 -11.50 -4.97 -6.79
C ALA A 55 -10.89 -3.91 -7.70
N LYS A 56 -11.37 -2.67 -7.60
CA LYS A 56 -10.85 -1.49 -8.30
C LYS A 56 -9.82 -0.74 -7.46
N SER A 57 -9.97 -0.78 -6.14
CA SER A 57 -9.11 -0.11 -5.18
C SER A 57 -8.67 -1.05 -4.07
N VAL A 58 -7.52 -0.76 -3.46
CA VAL A 58 -7.00 -1.46 -2.29
C VAL A 58 -6.72 -0.46 -1.19
N ILE A 59 -7.19 -0.74 0.03
CA ILE A 59 -6.78 -0.06 1.25
C ILE A 59 -5.98 -1.05 2.09
N TRP A 60 -4.68 -0.83 2.22
CA TRP A 60 -3.75 -1.66 2.97
C TRP A 60 -3.52 -1.05 4.34
N LEU A 61 -4.23 -1.56 5.36
CA LEU A 61 -4.11 -1.13 6.76
C LEU A 61 -3.01 -1.96 7.43
N PHE A 62 -1.86 -1.36 7.67
CA PHE A 62 -0.69 -2.07 8.16
C PHE A 62 -0.42 -1.76 9.64
N MET A 63 -0.57 -2.76 10.49
CA MET A 63 -0.24 -2.69 11.91
C MET A 63 1.27 -2.96 12.08
N ASN A 64 2.06 -1.89 12.10
CA ASN A 64 3.51 -1.99 12.16
C ASN A 64 4.00 -2.46 13.52
N GLY A 65 4.95 -3.37 13.54
CA GLY A 65 5.54 -3.93 14.76
C GLY A 65 5.11 -5.37 15.04
N GLY A 66 4.12 -5.90 14.31
CA GLY A 66 3.67 -7.29 14.44
C GLY A 66 2.77 -7.50 15.66
N PRO A 67 1.47 -7.13 15.56
CA PRO A 67 0.52 -7.42 16.63
C PRO A 67 0.47 -8.92 16.93
N SER A 68 0.35 -9.26 18.20
CA SER A 68 0.20 -10.65 18.63
C SER A 68 -1.11 -11.25 18.12
N GLN A 69 -1.03 -12.21 17.22
CA GLN A 69 -2.22 -12.83 16.65
C GLN A 69 -3.06 -13.54 17.71
N VAL A 70 -2.42 -14.17 18.70
CA VAL A 70 -3.10 -14.91 19.78
C VAL A 70 -3.80 -14.00 20.80
N ASP A 71 -3.50 -12.70 20.76
CA ASP A 71 -4.10 -11.67 21.60
C ASP A 71 -5.15 -10.83 20.84
N THR A 72 -5.32 -11.07 19.53
CA THR A 72 -6.19 -10.27 18.66
C THR A 72 -7.27 -11.09 17.94
N TRP A 73 -6.89 -11.91 16.94
CA TRP A 73 -7.84 -12.56 16.04
C TRP A 73 -7.74 -14.10 16.02
N ASP A 74 -6.73 -14.68 16.63
CA ASP A 74 -6.45 -16.12 16.59
C ASP A 74 -6.50 -16.71 18.00
N TYR A 75 -7.72 -16.86 18.55
CA TYR A 75 -7.95 -17.37 19.89
C TYR A 75 -7.41 -18.80 20.06
N LYS A 76 -6.61 -19.00 21.11
CA LYS A 76 -5.99 -20.29 21.46
C LYS A 76 -6.38 -20.72 22.87
N PRO A 77 -7.46 -21.49 23.06
CA PRO A 77 -7.92 -21.93 24.37
C PRO A 77 -6.88 -22.76 25.13
N GLU A 78 -5.99 -23.44 24.42
CA GLU A 78 -4.92 -24.21 25.06
C GLU A 78 -3.92 -23.33 25.84
N LEU A 79 -3.74 -22.06 25.44
CA LEU A 79 -2.91 -21.12 26.19
C LEU A 79 -3.51 -20.82 27.59
N GLU A 80 -4.83 -20.83 27.73
CA GLU A 80 -5.47 -20.65 29.03
C GLU A 80 -5.29 -21.87 29.95
N LYS A 81 -5.35 -23.09 29.38
CA LYS A 81 -5.17 -24.34 30.12
C LYS A 81 -3.75 -24.53 30.63
N HIS A 82 -2.79 -24.05 29.88
CA HIS A 82 -1.37 -24.24 30.16
C HIS A 82 -0.67 -22.98 30.68
N ASP A 83 -1.42 -21.96 31.07
CA ASP A 83 -0.86 -20.69 31.58
C ASP A 83 0.08 -20.93 32.76
N GLY A 84 1.28 -20.37 32.68
CA GLY A 84 2.32 -20.53 33.69
C GLY A 84 3.12 -21.83 33.63
N GLN A 85 2.80 -22.75 32.70
CA GLN A 85 3.52 -24.04 32.55
C GLN A 85 4.70 -23.89 31.58
N GLU A 86 5.77 -24.62 31.85
CA GLU A 86 6.89 -24.76 30.89
C GLU A 86 6.44 -25.66 29.72
N LEU A 87 6.81 -25.29 28.50
CA LEU A 87 6.54 -26.10 27.31
C LEU A 87 7.66 -27.17 27.15
N GLU A 88 7.32 -28.42 27.42
CA GLU A 88 8.26 -29.54 27.27
C GLU A 88 8.62 -29.75 25.79
N GLY A 89 9.90 -30.06 25.53
CA GLY A 89 10.41 -30.30 24.19
C GLY A 89 10.55 -29.08 23.29
N PHE A 90 10.25 -27.88 23.80
CA PHE A 90 10.40 -26.65 23.06
C PHE A 90 11.88 -26.22 23.00
N ASP A 91 12.38 -25.95 21.80
CA ASP A 91 13.71 -25.38 21.63
C ASP A 91 13.69 -23.89 22.05
N LYS A 92 14.26 -23.62 23.22
CA LYS A 92 14.37 -22.25 23.76
C LYS A 92 15.29 -21.33 22.95
N ASN A 93 16.03 -21.89 21.99
CA ASN A 93 16.85 -21.13 21.06
C ASN A 93 15.99 -20.58 19.89
N THR A 94 15.24 -19.51 20.18
CA THR A 94 14.32 -18.88 19.22
C THR A 94 15.03 -17.92 18.24
N GLY A 95 16.32 -18.02 18.07
CA GLY A 95 17.14 -17.21 17.17
C GLY A 95 17.66 -15.92 17.82
N PHE A 96 16.92 -14.82 17.78
CA PHE A 96 17.43 -13.51 18.19
C PHE A 96 17.57 -13.36 19.72
N PHE A 97 16.67 -13.98 20.51
CA PHE A 97 16.63 -13.88 21.98
C PHE A 97 16.82 -15.25 22.60
N THR A 98 18.05 -15.77 22.50
CA THR A 98 18.39 -17.06 23.11
C THR A 98 18.34 -16.98 24.63
N GLY A 99 17.60 -17.90 25.25
CA GLY A 99 17.57 -18.08 26.71
C GLY A 99 16.55 -17.25 27.49
N ASN A 100 15.77 -16.39 26.87
CA ASN A 100 14.75 -15.54 27.51
C ASN A 100 13.31 -15.99 27.25
N VAL A 101 13.11 -17.28 27.00
CA VAL A 101 11.77 -17.84 26.83
C VAL A 101 11.21 -18.21 28.21
N GLY A 102 10.12 -17.57 28.60
CA GLY A 102 9.39 -17.87 29.83
C GLY A 102 8.34 -18.97 29.63
N PRO A 103 7.52 -19.24 30.65
CA PRO A 103 6.43 -20.18 30.57
C PRO A 103 5.35 -19.72 29.56
N ILE A 104 4.44 -20.61 29.23
CA ILE A 104 3.26 -20.32 28.40
C ILE A 104 2.45 -19.22 29.09
N MET A 105 2.00 -18.25 28.31
CA MET A 105 1.21 -17.13 28.76
C MET A 105 -0.14 -17.12 28.03
N LYS A 106 -1.22 -17.10 28.79
CA LYS A 106 -2.56 -16.85 28.25
C LYS A 106 -2.70 -15.40 27.77
N SER A 107 -3.64 -15.15 26.89
CA SER A 107 -3.97 -13.77 26.51
C SER A 107 -4.47 -12.96 27.73
N PRO A 108 -4.02 -11.72 27.91
CA PRO A 108 -4.57 -10.83 28.92
C PRO A 108 -5.97 -10.31 28.56
N PHE A 109 -6.46 -10.59 27.35
CA PHE A 109 -7.75 -10.13 26.84
C PHE A 109 -8.75 -11.27 26.77
N LYS A 110 -10.04 -10.92 26.91
CA LYS A 110 -11.16 -11.84 26.74
C LYS A 110 -11.53 -11.96 25.28
N PHE A 111 -11.94 -13.16 24.88
CA PHE A 111 -12.43 -13.45 23.54
C PHE A 111 -13.90 -13.81 23.57
N ARG A 112 -14.59 -13.46 22.50
CA ARG A 112 -15.95 -13.95 22.23
C ARG A 112 -16.19 -14.11 20.73
N GLN A 113 -17.19 -14.88 20.38
CA GLN A 113 -17.60 -15.09 19.01
C GLN A 113 -18.50 -13.95 18.53
N TYR A 114 -18.33 -13.58 17.26
CA TYR A 114 -19.10 -12.55 16.58
C TYR A 114 -19.56 -13.03 15.21
N GLY A 115 -20.63 -12.39 14.71
CA GLY A 115 -21.21 -12.64 13.41
C GLY A 115 -21.85 -14.02 13.28
N GLU A 116 -22.38 -14.30 12.09
CA GLU A 116 -22.93 -15.60 11.73
C GLU A 116 -21.82 -16.64 11.54
N SER A 117 -20.61 -16.17 11.14
CA SER A 117 -19.40 -17.01 11.02
C SER A 117 -18.90 -17.55 12.35
N GLY A 118 -19.32 -16.98 13.48
CA GLY A 118 -18.83 -17.35 14.81
C GLY A 118 -17.35 -17.08 15.03
N SER A 119 -16.77 -16.12 14.31
CA SER A 119 -15.35 -15.78 14.39
C SER A 119 -14.97 -15.26 15.77
N TRP A 120 -13.87 -15.80 16.34
CA TRP A 120 -13.35 -15.34 17.61
C TRP A 120 -12.61 -14.01 17.47
N VAL A 121 -12.97 -13.04 18.32
CA VAL A 121 -12.37 -11.71 18.33
C VAL A 121 -12.06 -11.30 19.76
N SER A 122 -10.88 -10.73 19.96
CA SER A 122 -10.48 -10.13 21.22
C SER A 122 -11.34 -8.91 21.59
N GLU A 123 -11.59 -8.71 22.86
CA GLU A 123 -12.39 -7.59 23.39
C GLU A 123 -11.86 -6.21 23.03
N ILE A 124 -10.62 -6.12 22.56
CA ILE A 124 -9.99 -4.84 22.16
C ILE A 124 -10.46 -4.32 20.80
N PHE A 125 -11.19 -5.14 20.00
CA PHE A 125 -11.71 -4.78 18.68
C PHE A 125 -13.24 -4.83 18.55
N PRO A 126 -14.01 -4.16 19.42
CA PRO A 126 -15.47 -4.27 19.43
C PRO A 126 -16.16 -3.66 18.19
N GLN A 127 -15.54 -2.70 17.51
CA GLN A 127 -16.13 -2.08 16.32
C GLN A 127 -15.82 -2.88 15.06
N MET A 128 -14.56 -3.29 14.88
CA MET A 128 -14.17 -4.17 13.76
C MET A 128 -14.89 -5.52 13.82
N ALA A 129 -15.13 -6.06 15.01
CA ALA A 129 -15.81 -7.32 15.23
C ALA A 129 -17.24 -7.37 14.63
N ARG A 130 -17.89 -6.23 14.42
CA ARG A 130 -19.21 -6.13 13.76
C ARG A 130 -19.18 -6.50 12.27
N HIS A 131 -17.99 -6.56 11.69
CA HIS A 131 -17.78 -6.78 10.26
C HIS A 131 -17.15 -8.14 9.96
N VAL A 132 -17.02 -9.06 10.93
CA VAL A 132 -16.31 -10.34 10.78
C VAL A 132 -16.85 -11.20 9.64
N ASP A 133 -18.16 -11.14 9.37
CA ASP A 133 -18.78 -11.91 8.28
C ASP A 133 -18.38 -11.40 6.88
N LYS A 134 -17.77 -10.22 6.81
CA LYS A 134 -17.19 -9.65 5.59
C LYS A 134 -15.67 -9.80 5.53
N MET A 135 -15.05 -10.45 6.51
CA MET A 135 -13.61 -10.65 6.62
C MET A 135 -13.21 -12.08 6.27
N ALA A 136 -12.09 -12.22 5.59
CA ALA A 136 -11.42 -13.50 5.44
C ALA A 136 -10.15 -13.51 6.30
N PHE A 137 -10.01 -14.53 7.15
CA PHE A 137 -8.88 -14.68 8.07
C PHE A 137 -7.87 -15.70 7.55
N ILE A 138 -6.60 -15.33 7.51
CA ILE A 138 -5.50 -16.22 7.17
C ILE A 138 -4.64 -16.40 8.42
N HIS A 139 -4.94 -17.40 9.24
CA HIS A 139 -4.25 -17.65 10.51
C HIS A 139 -2.86 -18.30 10.36
N SER A 140 -2.57 -18.91 9.21
CA SER A 140 -1.34 -19.66 8.96
C SER A 140 -0.25 -18.92 8.20
N GLY A 141 -0.38 -17.58 8.08
CA GLY A 141 0.66 -16.76 7.46
C GLY A 141 1.95 -16.75 8.30
N TYR A 142 3.10 -16.94 7.66
CA TYR A 142 4.40 -16.87 8.34
C TYR A 142 5.46 -16.22 7.44
N THR A 143 6.55 -15.80 8.06
CA THR A 143 7.76 -15.37 7.35
C THR A 143 8.99 -16.06 7.94
N GLU A 144 10.02 -16.23 7.13
CA GLU A 144 11.29 -16.82 7.56
C GLU A 144 12.16 -15.87 8.41
N SER A 145 11.71 -14.66 8.68
CA SER A 145 12.46 -13.68 9.46
C SER A 145 11.74 -13.31 10.75
N ASN A 146 12.46 -13.40 11.85
CA ASN A 146 12.08 -12.92 13.17
C ASN A 146 12.55 -11.46 13.45
N ASN A 147 13.07 -10.76 12.41
CA ASN A 147 13.51 -9.37 12.51
C ASN A 147 12.59 -8.47 11.71
N HIS A 148 12.22 -7.31 12.27
CA HIS A 148 11.26 -6.37 11.68
C HIS A 148 11.58 -5.96 10.25
N SER A 149 12.82 -5.54 9.94
CA SER A 149 13.15 -5.01 8.61
C SER A 149 12.98 -6.04 7.48
N PRO A 150 13.58 -7.24 7.56
CA PRO A 150 13.37 -8.27 6.54
C PRO A 150 11.91 -8.75 6.46
N ALA A 151 11.21 -8.83 7.60
CA ALA A 151 9.81 -9.24 7.63
C ALA A 151 8.89 -8.19 6.98
N LEU A 152 9.15 -6.90 7.22
CA LEU A 152 8.45 -5.80 6.56
C LEU A 152 8.68 -5.79 5.04
N PHE A 153 9.92 -6.02 4.62
CA PHE A 153 10.20 -6.14 3.19
C PHE A 153 9.48 -7.35 2.59
N MET A 154 9.50 -8.49 3.27
CA MET A 154 8.83 -9.70 2.79
C MET A 154 7.34 -9.47 2.57
N ILE A 155 6.63 -8.88 3.52
CA ILE A 155 5.18 -8.66 3.40
C ILE A 155 4.83 -7.56 2.39
N ASN A 156 5.68 -6.53 2.24
CA ASN A 156 5.41 -5.43 1.32
C ASN A 156 5.91 -5.69 -0.10
N THR A 157 6.94 -6.52 -0.31
CA THR A 157 7.60 -6.70 -1.61
C THR A 157 7.73 -8.16 -2.07
N GLY A 158 7.44 -9.13 -1.18
CA GLY A 158 7.70 -10.55 -1.42
C GLY A 158 9.16 -10.98 -1.26
N MET A 159 10.06 -10.08 -0.83
CA MET A 159 11.49 -10.36 -0.68
C MET A 159 12.02 -9.85 0.67
N LYS A 160 12.93 -10.59 1.31
CA LYS A 160 13.52 -10.21 2.62
C LYS A 160 14.57 -9.10 2.54
N ARG A 161 14.85 -8.54 1.38
CA ARG A 161 15.88 -7.52 1.13
C ARG A 161 15.34 -6.34 0.35
N MET A 162 16.01 -5.21 0.47
CA MET A 162 15.69 -3.97 -0.27
C MET A 162 15.91 -4.12 -1.79
N GLY A 163 15.33 -3.19 -2.55
CA GLY A 163 15.53 -3.06 -4.00
C GLY A 163 14.40 -3.68 -4.85
N PHE A 164 13.39 -4.24 -4.22
CA PHE A 164 12.23 -4.82 -4.91
C PHE A 164 11.01 -3.90 -4.84
N PRO A 165 10.15 -3.90 -5.89
CA PRO A 165 8.94 -3.10 -5.89
C PRO A 165 7.96 -3.54 -4.81
N SER A 166 7.33 -2.59 -4.16
CA SER A 166 6.25 -2.85 -3.22
C SER A 166 4.99 -3.32 -3.93
N LEU A 167 4.07 -3.96 -3.18
CA LEU A 167 2.78 -4.42 -3.69
C LEU A 167 2.02 -3.30 -4.41
N GLY A 168 1.94 -2.10 -3.81
CA GLY A 168 1.30 -0.94 -4.45
C GLY A 168 1.98 -0.50 -5.75
N SER A 169 3.31 -0.59 -5.81
CA SER A 169 4.07 -0.31 -7.05
C SER A 169 3.77 -1.34 -8.15
N TRP A 170 3.70 -2.63 -7.80
CA TRP A 170 3.31 -3.67 -8.75
C TRP A 170 1.88 -3.51 -9.26
N VAL A 171 0.94 -3.22 -8.35
CA VAL A 171 -0.47 -3.01 -8.72
C VAL A 171 -0.62 -1.82 -9.67
N THR A 172 0.05 -0.70 -9.38
CA THR A 172 0.01 0.49 -10.25
C THR A 172 0.73 0.27 -11.57
N TYR A 173 1.87 -0.40 -11.57
CA TYR A 173 2.58 -0.77 -12.80
C TYR A 173 1.75 -1.70 -13.67
N GLY A 174 1.16 -2.74 -13.09
CA GLY A 174 0.42 -3.77 -13.82
C GLY A 174 -0.97 -3.33 -14.32
N LEU A 175 -1.67 -2.50 -13.55
CA LEU A 175 -3.08 -2.18 -13.80
C LEU A 175 -3.36 -0.71 -14.15
N GLY A 176 -2.40 0.19 -13.87
CA GLY A 176 -2.64 1.62 -13.99
C GLY A 176 -3.65 2.14 -12.95
N THR A 177 -4.25 3.28 -13.22
CA THR A 177 -5.31 3.88 -12.37
C THR A 177 -6.39 4.52 -13.21
N GLU A 178 -7.63 4.51 -12.72
CA GLU A 178 -8.75 5.22 -13.32
C GLU A 178 -8.65 6.74 -13.06
N ASN A 179 -8.02 7.12 -11.97
CA ASN A 179 -7.81 8.53 -11.61
C ASN A 179 -6.49 9.05 -12.18
N GLN A 180 -6.58 10.12 -12.96
CA GLN A 180 -5.43 10.79 -13.56
C GLN A 180 -5.02 12.09 -12.85
N LYS A 181 -5.73 12.48 -11.79
CA LYS A 181 -5.53 13.75 -11.06
C LYS A 181 -4.89 13.57 -9.69
N LEU A 182 -4.96 12.37 -9.13
CA LEU A 182 -4.37 11.99 -7.85
C LEU A 182 -3.31 10.90 -8.06
N PRO A 183 -2.39 10.70 -7.12
CA PRO A 183 -1.44 9.59 -7.20
C PRO A 183 -2.18 8.26 -7.28
N ALA A 184 -1.67 7.33 -8.08
CA ALA A 184 -2.21 5.98 -8.18
C ALA A 184 -1.96 5.15 -6.91
N PHE A 185 -0.85 5.44 -6.24
CA PHE A 185 -0.43 4.82 -4.99
C PHE A 185 -0.11 5.89 -3.94
N VAL A 186 -0.84 5.87 -2.84
CA VAL A 186 -0.69 6.78 -1.70
C VAL A 186 -0.25 6.00 -0.48
N THR A 187 0.67 6.54 0.30
CA THR A 187 1.06 6.01 1.60
C THR A 187 0.94 7.06 2.70
N MET A 188 0.43 6.66 3.85
CA MET A 188 0.28 7.49 5.05
C MET A 188 0.95 6.80 6.23
N SER A 189 1.86 7.50 6.90
CA SER A 189 2.53 7.00 8.09
C SER A 189 1.84 7.47 9.37
N ASP A 190 2.23 6.86 10.49
CA ASP A 190 1.73 7.24 11.81
C ASP A 190 1.97 8.72 12.11
N PRO A 191 0.93 9.50 12.46
CA PRO A 191 1.04 10.95 12.61
C PRO A 191 1.51 11.42 13.99
N LEU A 192 1.74 10.52 14.95
CA LEU A 192 2.10 10.88 16.32
C LEU A 192 3.62 10.99 16.57
N ASN A 193 4.42 11.24 15.52
CA ASN A 193 5.89 11.34 15.61
C ASN A 193 6.57 10.09 16.20
N ARG A 194 5.94 8.92 16.03
CA ARG A 194 6.50 7.63 16.47
C ARG A 194 7.56 7.09 15.50
N GLY A 195 7.84 7.84 14.43
CA GLY A 195 8.78 7.49 13.38
C GLY A 195 8.14 6.72 12.24
N LEU A 196 8.96 6.27 11.29
CA LEU A 196 8.52 5.46 10.16
C LEU A 196 8.79 3.96 10.43
N PRO A 197 8.07 3.05 9.78
CA PRO A 197 8.40 1.63 9.78
C PRO A 197 9.86 1.40 9.38
N LYS A 198 10.51 0.40 9.96
CA LYS A 198 11.90 0.06 9.59
C LYS A 198 11.99 -0.22 8.09
N GLY A 199 13.08 0.28 7.47
CA GLY A 199 13.24 0.27 6.02
C GLY A 199 12.66 1.50 5.32
N TYR A 200 11.96 2.37 6.05
CA TYR A 200 11.49 3.67 5.56
C TYR A 200 10.77 3.57 4.20
N ALA A 201 11.11 4.44 3.26
CA ALA A 201 10.51 4.50 1.92
C ALA A 201 10.67 3.21 1.09
N GLN A 202 11.54 2.27 1.48
CA GLN A 202 11.65 0.98 0.80
C GLN A 202 10.36 0.14 0.90
N ASN A 203 9.55 0.36 1.95
CA ASN A 203 8.28 -0.33 2.14
C ASN A 203 7.18 0.07 1.13
N TRP A 204 7.34 1.20 0.44
CA TRP A 204 6.44 1.68 -0.62
C TRP A 204 7.20 2.14 -1.87
N GLY A 205 8.44 1.72 -1.98
CA GLY A 205 9.33 2.06 -3.08
C GLY A 205 9.02 1.29 -4.36
N ALA A 206 9.43 1.87 -5.49
CA ALA A 206 9.31 1.24 -6.80
C ALA A 206 10.36 0.14 -7.06
N GLY A 207 11.41 0.03 -6.21
CA GLY A 207 12.49 -0.92 -6.43
C GLY A 207 13.14 -0.73 -7.79
N PHE A 208 13.18 -1.77 -8.60
CA PHE A 208 13.72 -1.72 -9.98
C PHE A 208 12.72 -1.23 -11.03
N LEU A 209 11.46 -0.98 -10.66
CA LEU A 209 10.51 -0.32 -11.55
C LEU A 209 10.80 1.18 -11.64
N PRO A 210 10.33 1.86 -12.70
CA PRO A 210 10.41 3.32 -12.77
C PRO A 210 9.85 3.99 -11.52
N SER A 211 10.53 5.01 -11.01
CA SER A 211 10.21 5.68 -9.74
C SER A 211 8.83 6.32 -9.70
N ILE A 212 8.20 6.55 -10.86
CA ILE A 212 6.83 7.06 -10.96
C ILE A 212 5.79 6.13 -10.31
N TYR A 213 6.08 4.83 -10.17
CA TYR A 213 5.18 3.85 -9.55
C TYR A 213 5.34 3.70 -8.05
N GLN A 214 6.28 4.44 -7.42
CA GLN A 214 6.40 4.42 -5.97
C GLN A 214 5.23 5.11 -5.27
N GLY A 215 4.98 4.73 -4.02
CA GLY A 215 3.96 5.38 -3.20
C GLY A 215 4.28 6.85 -2.95
N THR A 216 3.30 7.72 -3.18
CA THR A 216 3.38 9.12 -2.80
C THR A 216 3.10 9.23 -1.30
N TRP A 217 4.11 9.61 -0.55
CA TRP A 217 3.99 9.73 0.89
C TRP A 217 3.26 11.02 1.26
N PHE A 218 2.14 10.87 1.95
CA PHE A 218 1.41 11.98 2.55
C PHE A 218 1.94 12.18 3.96
N LYS A 219 2.46 13.36 4.21
CA LYS A 219 2.99 13.74 5.51
C LYS A 219 1.88 13.74 6.55
N PRO A 220 2.14 13.22 7.73
CA PRO A 220 1.14 13.16 8.79
C PRO A 220 0.83 14.52 9.42
N GLN A 221 1.70 15.51 9.22
CA GLN A 221 1.58 16.86 9.78
C GLN A 221 1.98 17.92 8.75
N GLY A 222 1.40 19.10 8.86
CA GLY A 222 1.61 20.19 7.92
C GLY A 222 0.86 20.00 6.61
N ASP A 223 1.41 20.54 5.51
CA ASP A 223 0.88 20.27 4.17
C ASP A 223 1.15 18.80 3.82
N PRO A 224 0.11 18.00 3.53
CA PRO A 224 0.26 16.55 3.31
C PRO A 224 1.23 16.19 2.19
N ILE A 225 1.37 17.05 1.22
CA ILE A 225 2.24 16.87 0.05
C ILE A 225 3.07 18.14 -0.10
N ASP A 226 4.39 17.98 -0.28
CA ASP A 226 5.28 19.11 -0.53
C ASP A 226 4.90 19.82 -1.82
N ASN A 227 4.98 21.14 -1.79
CA ASN A 227 4.73 22.02 -2.95
C ASN A 227 3.32 21.85 -3.57
N LEU A 228 2.33 21.41 -2.78
CA LEU A 228 0.94 21.32 -3.22
C LEU A 228 0.37 22.71 -3.56
N LYS A 229 0.79 23.74 -2.84
CA LYS A 229 0.43 25.14 -3.14
C LYS A 229 1.36 25.72 -4.20
N ILE A 230 0.79 26.52 -5.10
CA ILE A 230 1.59 27.25 -6.09
C ILE A 230 2.51 28.22 -5.33
N SER A 231 3.80 28.14 -5.61
CA SER A 231 4.80 28.95 -4.91
C SER A 231 4.88 30.38 -5.47
N GLY A 232 4.93 31.37 -4.58
CA GLY A 232 5.07 32.79 -4.93
C GLY A 232 3.80 33.41 -5.52
N ASP A 233 3.94 34.53 -6.22
CA ASP A 233 2.83 35.31 -6.81
C ASP A 233 2.33 34.75 -8.16
N LYS A 234 2.69 33.51 -8.49
CA LYS A 234 2.29 32.86 -9.75
C LYS A 234 0.84 32.41 -9.70
N ASN A 235 0.11 32.66 -10.75
CA ASN A 235 -1.19 32.06 -10.95
C ASN A 235 -1.09 30.71 -11.71
N ILE A 236 -2.21 29.97 -11.77
CA ILE A 236 -2.25 28.65 -12.40
C ILE A 236 -1.88 28.65 -13.88
N THR A 237 -2.22 29.72 -14.59
CA THR A 237 -1.90 29.88 -16.03
C THR A 237 -0.42 30.05 -16.25
N GLN A 238 0.23 30.90 -15.44
CA GLN A 238 1.69 31.09 -15.49
C GLN A 238 2.45 29.84 -15.12
N GLN A 239 1.97 29.07 -14.15
CA GLN A 239 2.56 27.80 -13.79
C GLN A 239 2.43 26.78 -14.94
N ARG A 240 1.26 26.70 -15.60
CA ARG A 240 1.06 25.83 -16.76
C ARG A 240 2.02 26.18 -17.88
N ALA A 241 2.14 27.46 -18.24
CA ALA A 241 3.07 27.89 -19.28
C ALA A 241 4.53 27.54 -18.96
N LEU A 242 4.94 27.67 -17.69
CA LEU A 242 6.28 27.25 -17.26
C LEU A 242 6.50 25.75 -17.41
N LEU A 243 5.51 24.92 -17.04
CA LEU A 243 5.59 23.47 -17.16
C LEU A 243 5.60 23.02 -18.63
N ASP A 244 4.85 23.70 -19.50
CA ASP A 244 4.86 23.43 -20.94
C ASP A 244 6.25 23.72 -21.53
N THR A 245 6.85 24.87 -21.17
CA THR A 245 8.22 25.20 -21.57
C THR A 245 9.24 24.18 -21.08
N LEU A 246 9.15 23.75 -19.82
CA LEU A 246 10.02 22.71 -19.24
C LEU A 246 9.85 21.37 -19.95
N LYS A 247 8.62 21.02 -20.31
CA LYS A 247 8.32 19.81 -21.06
C LYS A 247 8.98 19.82 -22.43
N ASP A 248 8.86 20.92 -23.17
CA ASP A 248 9.47 21.07 -24.49
C ASP A 248 11.01 20.99 -24.41
N LEU A 249 11.63 21.67 -23.44
CA LEU A 249 13.08 21.59 -23.20
C LEU A 249 13.52 20.17 -22.84
N ASN A 250 12.75 19.47 -21.99
CA ASN A 250 13.07 18.11 -21.59
C ASN A 250 12.89 17.12 -22.75
N GLN A 251 11.89 17.31 -23.61
CA GLN A 251 11.70 16.48 -24.82
C GLN A 251 12.84 16.67 -25.81
N ASP A 252 13.29 17.90 -26.04
CA ASP A 252 14.46 18.16 -26.89
C ASP A 252 15.74 17.55 -26.33
N HIS A 253 15.92 17.63 -25.00
CA HIS A 253 17.02 16.97 -24.32
C HIS A 253 16.96 15.43 -24.46
N GLN A 254 15.78 14.84 -24.37
CA GLN A 254 15.54 13.40 -24.50
C GLN A 254 15.79 12.88 -25.91
N LYS A 255 15.41 13.65 -26.95
CA LYS A 255 15.70 13.28 -28.36
C LYS A 255 17.19 12.98 -28.60
N ASN A 256 18.06 13.70 -27.90
CA ASN A 256 19.52 13.55 -28.00
C ASN A 256 20.08 12.50 -27.03
N ARG A 257 19.25 11.91 -26.17
CA ARG A 257 19.63 10.94 -25.12
C ARG A 257 18.56 9.88 -24.90
N PRO A 258 18.22 9.06 -25.91
CA PRO A 258 17.12 8.09 -25.85
C PRO A 258 17.35 6.99 -24.80
N GLU A 259 18.57 6.81 -24.33
CA GLU A 259 18.92 5.84 -23.27
C GLU A 259 18.52 6.33 -21.86
N GLN A 260 18.26 7.61 -21.65
CA GLN A 260 17.94 8.21 -20.35
C GLN A 260 16.42 8.16 -20.08
N ARG A 261 15.89 6.98 -19.79
CA ARG A 261 14.46 6.77 -19.48
C ARG A 261 13.97 7.54 -18.24
N ASP A 262 14.88 7.95 -17.36
CA ASP A 262 14.55 8.71 -16.14
C ASP A 262 14.02 10.12 -16.46
N LEU A 263 14.33 10.68 -17.61
CA LEU A 263 13.81 12.00 -18.05
C LEU A 263 12.29 11.96 -18.26
N GLU A 264 11.78 10.93 -18.92
CA GLU A 264 10.34 10.76 -19.13
C GLU A 264 9.60 10.62 -17.79
N THR A 265 10.15 9.83 -16.87
CA THR A 265 9.63 9.68 -15.51
C THR A 265 9.54 11.03 -14.79
N ARG A 266 10.55 11.88 -14.96
CA ARG A 266 10.60 13.21 -14.34
C ARG A 266 9.55 14.15 -14.92
N ILE A 267 9.37 14.17 -16.25
CA ILE A 267 8.32 14.94 -16.92
C ILE A 267 6.93 14.53 -16.38
N ASN A 268 6.67 13.23 -16.35
CA ASN A 268 5.41 12.70 -15.87
C ASN A 268 5.15 13.02 -14.37
N SER A 269 6.20 13.07 -13.56
CA SER A 269 6.10 13.47 -12.15
C SER A 269 5.69 14.93 -11.99
N PHE A 270 6.21 15.84 -12.80
CA PHE A 270 5.80 17.26 -12.79
C PHE A 270 4.34 17.43 -13.25
N GLU A 271 3.93 16.70 -14.28
CA GLU A 271 2.54 16.73 -14.76
C GLU A 271 1.56 16.19 -13.71
N LEU A 272 1.94 15.13 -13.01
CA LEU A 272 1.15 14.60 -11.89
C LEU A 272 1.05 15.62 -10.76
N ALA A 273 2.19 16.21 -10.35
CA ALA A 273 2.22 17.22 -9.28
C ALA A 273 1.31 18.41 -9.61
N TYR A 274 1.32 18.90 -10.86
CA TYR A 274 0.43 19.98 -11.29
C TYR A 274 -1.05 19.60 -11.20
N ARG A 275 -1.42 18.40 -11.65
CA ARG A 275 -2.81 17.90 -11.55
C ARG A 275 -3.23 17.72 -10.09
N MET A 276 -2.32 17.29 -9.24
CA MET A 276 -2.55 17.14 -7.80
C MET A 276 -2.81 18.47 -7.11
N GLN A 277 -2.14 19.55 -7.49
CA GLN A 277 -2.39 20.88 -6.92
C GLN A 277 -3.85 21.33 -7.07
N GLN A 278 -4.53 20.85 -8.09
CA GLN A 278 -5.96 21.17 -8.34
C GLN A 278 -6.91 20.22 -7.60
N ALA A 279 -6.58 18.94 -7.52
CA ALA A 279 -7.51 17.89 -7.05
C ALA A 279 -7.29 17.50 -5.57
N ALA A 280 -6.03 17.49 -5.10
CA ALA A 280 -5.72 17.01 -3.77
C ALA A 280 -6.29 17.88 -2.63
N PRO A 281 -6.34 19.23 -2.71
CA PRO A 281 -6.92 20.04 -1.64
C PRO A 281 -8.37 19.64 -1.32
N GLU A 282 -9.16 19.39 -2.34
CA GLU A 282 -10.57 18.98 -2.16
C GLU A 282 -10.67 17.53 -1.65
N ALA A 283 -9.84 16.62 -2.17
CA ALA A 283 -9.82 15.23 -1.73
C ALA A 283 -9.42 15.09 -0.24
N LEU A 284 -8.53 15.94 0.23
CA LEU A 284 -7.99 15.92 1.60
C LEU A 284 -8.84 16.73 2.61
N ASP A 285 -9.76 17.56 2.14
CA ASP A 285 -10.60 18.42 2.98
C ASP A 285 -11.73 17.60 3.64
N ILE A 286 -11.43 16.99 4.78
CA ILE A 286 -12.40 16.22 5.56
C ILE A 286 -13.47 17.10 6.23
N GLN A 287 -13.32 18.43 6.29
CA GLN A 287 -14.31 19.32 6.85
C GLN A 287 -15.60 19.39 6.00
N ARG A 288 -15.55 18.88 4.79
CA ARG A 288 -16.74 18.73 3.92
C ARG A 288 -17.63 17.54 4.30
N GLU A 289 -17.19 16.70 5.20
CA GLU A 289 -17.99 15.59 5.71
C GLU A 289 -19.04 16.05 6.71
N THR A 290 -20.10 15.27 6.85
CA THR A 290 -21.13 15.57 7.86
C THR A 290 -20.59 15.33 9.28
N SER A 291 -21.19 16.00 10.25
CA SER A 291 -20.85 15.82 11.66
C SER A 291 -21.00 14.35 12.11
N GLU A 292 -22.02 13.65 11.58
CA GLU A 292 -22.29 12.24 11.84
C GLU A 292 -21.15 11.38 11.31
N THR A 293 -20.68 11.63 10.08
CA THR A 293 -19.54 10.92 9.48
C THR A 293 -18.27 11.15 10.29
N LEU A 294 -17.94 12.40 10.60
CA LEU A 294 -16.76 12.75 11.39
C LEU A 294 -16.78 12.04 12.75
N LYS A 295 -17.91 12.05 13.45
CA LYS A 295 -18.09 11.39 14.73
C LYS A 295 -18.00 9.87 14.62
N ALA A 296 -18.56 9.27 13.58
CA ALA A 296 -18.51 7.81 13.36
C ALA A 296 -17.07 7.32 13.25
N TYR A 297 -16.23 8.03 12.51
CA TYR A 297 -14.80 7.71 12.40
C TYR A 297 -14.02 7.99 13.69
N GLY A 298 -14.53 8.83 14.59
CA GLY A 298 -13.83 9.27 15.80
C GLY A 298 -13.00 10.53 15.61
N VAL A 299 -13.32 11.36 14.61
CA VAL A 299 -12.74 12.71 14.48
C VAL A 299 -13.23 13.55 15.64
N GLY A 300 -12.30 14.15 16.39
CA GLY A 300 -12.55 14.86 17.65
C GLY A 300 -12.35 14.00 18.92
N ASP A 301 -12.23 12.68 18.80
CA ASP A 301 -11.79 11.83 19.92
C ASP A 301 -10.25 11.79 19.95
N LYS A 302 -9.67 12.37 21.01
CA LYS A 302 -8.20 12.45 21.18
C LYS A 302 -7.49 11.11 21.09
N LYS A 303 -8.19 10.01 21.38
CA LYS A 303 -7.62 8.67 21.37
C LYS A 303 -7.34 8.18 19.95
N CYS A 304 -8.24 8.40 19.01
CA CYS A 304 -8.18 7.83 17.66
C CYS A 304 -8.23 8.86 16.52
N GLU A 305 -8.42 10.15 16.80
CA GLU A 305 -8.60 11.20 15.80
C GLU A 305 -7.53 11.19 14.71
N HIS A 306 -6.27 10.95 15.09
CA HIS A 306 -5.15 10.94 14.16
C HIS A 306 -5.29 9.84 13.10
N PHE A 307 -5.70 8.64 13.50
CA PHE A 307 -5.91 7.51 12.60
C PHE A 307 -7.27 7.60 11.89
N ALA A 308 -8.28 8.15 12.56
CA ALA A 308 -9.60 8.44 12.00
C ALA A 308 -9.51 9.34 10.75
N LYS A 309 -8.70 10.40 10.82
CA LYS A 309 -8.47 11.29 9.68
C LYS A 309 -7.84 10.56 8.50
N GLN A 310 -6.89 9.66 8.73
CA GLN A 310 -6.28 8.85 7.67
C GLN A 310 -7.27 7.88 7.03
N CYS A 311 -8.08 7.18 7.83
CA CYS A 311 -9.12 6.29 7.34
C CYS A 311 -10.17 7.05 6.50
N LEU A 312 -10.58 8.22 6.96
CA LEU A 312 -11.54 9.06 6.24
C LEU A 312 -10.96 9.60 4.92
N VAL A 313 -9.70 10.02 4.91
CA VAL A 313 -8.99 10.41 3.69
C VAL A 313 -8.90 9.23 2.72
N ALA A 314 -8.60 8.00 3.21
CA ALA A 314 -8.54 6.81 2.37
C ALA A 314 -9.89 6.53 1.68
N ARG A 315 -11.01 6.59 2.40
CA ARG A 315 -12.34 6.45 1.80
C ARG A 315 -12.58 7.49 0.70
N ARG A 316 -12.26 8.77 0.97
CA ARG A 316 -12.40 9.87 -0.01
C ARG A 316 -11.53 9.67 -1.25
N MET A 317 -10.37 9.06 -1.09
CA MET A 317 -9.49 8.70 -2.21
C MET A 317 -10.05 7.56 -3.04
N VAL A 318 -10.63 6.52 -2.39
CA VAL A 318 -11.32 5.42 -3.10
C VAL A 318 -12.48 5.97 -3.93
N GLU A 319 -13.30 6.87 -3.40
CA GLU A 319 -14.38 7.54 -4.15
C GLU A 319 -13.88 8.26 -5.40
N ARG A 320 -12.62 8.67 -5.41
CA ARG A 320 -11.97 9.36 -6.53
C ARG A 320 -11.14 8.44 -7.42
N GLY A 321 -11.23 7.12 -7.21
CA GLY A 321 -10.59 6.12 -8.03
C GLY A 321 -9.08 5.97 -7.81
N VAL A 322 -8.56 6.32 -6.62
CA VAL A 322 -7.17 6.00 -6.27
C VAL A 322 -7.01 4.50 -6.14
N ARG A 323 -5.99 3.93 -6.79
CA ARG A 323 -5.81 2.49 -6.94
C ARG A 323 -5.33 1.79 -5.67
N PHE A 324 -4.32 2.34 -5.00
CA PHE A 324 -3.70 1.72 -3.83
C PHE A 324 -3.44 2.75 -2.73
N ILE A 325 -3.91 2.46 -1.53
CA ILE A 325 -3.75 3.34 -0.37
C ILE A 325 -3.18 2.50 0.78
N GLN A 326 -2.02 2.88 1.29
CA GLN A 326 -1.33 2.17 2.36
C GLN A 326 -1.27 3.06 3.60
N ILE A 327 -1.80 2.57 4.72
CA ILE A 327 -1.84 3.30 5.99
C ILE A 327 -1.10 2.50 7.05
N TYR A 328 -0.17 3.13 7.74
CA TYR A 328 0.57 2.53 8.83
C TYR A 328 0.02 2.99 10.19
N SER A 329 -0.35 2.02 11.03
CA SER A 329 -0.56 2.22 12.46
C SER A 329 0.70 1.84 13.21
N GLY A 330 1.24 2.77 14.00
CA GLY A 330 2.51 2.61 14.70
C GLY A 330 3.73 3.05 13.90
N GLY A 331 4.75 3.49 14.62
CA GLY A 331 5.98 4.06 14.08
C GLY A 331 7.11 3.05 13.86
N THR A 332 8.26 3.24 14.52
CA THR A 332 9.46 2.45 14.24
C THR A 332 9.39 1.02 14.79
N GLU A 333 9.43 0.88 16.11
CA GLU A 333 9.46 -0.41 16.81
C GLU A 333 9.19 -0.22 18.32
N ASN A 334 9.12 -1.31 19.07
CA ASN A 334 8.85 -1.34 20.51
C ASN A 334 7.55 -0.59 20.85
N ALA A 335 7.50 0.10 21.97
CA ALA A 335 6.32 0.83 22.44
C ALA A 335 5.79 1.92 21.47
N ARG A 336 6.52 2.24 20.39
CA ARG A 336 6.07 3.15 19.33
C ARG A 336 5.26 2.47 18.22
N SER A 337 5.12 1.16 18.31
CA SER A 337 4.42 0.31 17.33
C SER A 337 3.70 -0.82 18.06
N TRP A 338 3.07 -1.73 17.30
CA TRP A 338 2.43 -2.92 17.86
C TRP A 338 3.40 -3.96 18.45
N ASP A 339 4.68 -3.63 18.51
CA ASP A 339 5.75 -4.47 19.04
C ASP A 339 5.74 -4.46 20.58
N GLY A 340 4.89 -5.27 21.18
CA GLY A 340 4.53 -5.25 22.59
C GLY A 340 5.46 -6.05 23.51
N HIS A 341 6.79 -5.91 23.41
CA HIS A 341 7.78 -6.68 24.16
C HIS A 341 7.60 -6.76 25.68
N THR A 342 7.15 -5.69 26.33
CA THR A 342 7.16 -5.59 27.79
C THR A 342 5.80 -5.57 28.44
N SER A 343 4.76 -5.21 27.71
CA SER A 343 3.39 -5.13 28.24
C SER A 343 2.39 -5.21 27.10
N ILE A 344 2.03 -6.43 26.75
CA ILE A 344 1.08 -6.69 25.66
C ILE A 344 -0.28 -6.03 25.92
N SER A 345 -0.81 -6.10 27.15
CA SER A 345 -2.10 -5.50 27.50
C SER A 345 -2.13 -3.99 27.31
N LYS A 346 -1.09 -3.31 27.77
CA LYS A 346 -0.97 -1.84 27.62
C LYS A 346 -0.73 -1.45 26.15
N ASN A 347 0.20 -2.11 25.48
CA ASN A 347 0.57 -1.82 24.09
C ASN A 347 -0.61 -2.08 23.15
N HIS A 348 -1.14 -3.29 23.14
CA HIS A 348 -2.25 -3.65 22.23
C HIS A 348 -3.55 -2.93 22.59
N GLY A 349 -3.83 -2.71 23.88
CA GLY A 349 -4.98 -1.91 24.31
C GLY A 349 -4.91 -0.45 23.83
N GLN A 350 -3.69 0.14 23.80
CA GLN A 350 -3.49 1.48 23.26
C GLN A 350 -3.74 1.51 21.74
N PHE A 351 -3.02 0.69 20.97
CA PHE A 351 -3.11 0.71 19.51
C PHE A 351 -4.48 0.25 18.99
N ALA A 352 -5.09 -0.73 19.64
CA ALA A 352 -6.47 -1.11 19.31
C ALA A 352 -7.44 0.04 19.55
N GLY A 353 -7.29 0.76 20.67
CA GLY A 353 -8.10 1.94 20.92
C GLY A 353 -7.91 3.08 19.94
N GLU A 354 -6.74 3.17 19.29
CA GLU A 354 -6.48 4.14 18.24
C GLU A 354 -7.08 3.73 16.88
N THR A 355 -7.26 2.42 16.63
CA THR A 355 -7.57 1.90 15.28
C THR A 355 -8.94 1.28 15.15
N ASP A 356 -9.51 0.68 16.19
CA ASP A 356 -10.75 -0.11 16.12
C ASP A 356 -11.93 0.71 15.59
N GLN A 357 -12.23 1.85 16.21
CA GLN A 357 -13.35 2.70 15.77
C GLN A 357 -13.16 3.23 14.35
N PRO A 358 -11.99 3.81 13.98
CA PRO A 358 -11.76 4.30 12.63
C PRO A 358 -11.88 3.22 11.55
N ILE A 359 -11.38 2.01 11.80
CA ILE A 359 -11.45 0.91 10.83
C ILE A 359 -12.88 0.38 10.73
N GLY A 360 -13.57 0.19 11.87
CA GLY A 360 -14.98 -0.20 11.89
C GLY A 360 -15.85 0.78 11.11
N ALA A 361 -15.63 2.10 11.30
CA ALA A 361 -16.33 3.13 10.56
C ALA A 361 -15.98 3.14 9.06
N LEU A 362 -14.71 2.91 8.71
CA LEU A 362 -14.28 2.80 7.31
C LEU A 362 -15.01 1.66 6.60
N LEU A 363 -15.06 0.47 7.20
CA LEU A 363 -15.76 -0.68 6.64
C LEU A 363 -17.24 -0.42 6.48
N GLN A 364 -17.87 0.17 7.50
CA GLN A 364 -19.29 0.53 7.46
C GLN A 364 -19.59 1.58 6.38
N ASP A 365 -18.76 2.62 6.26
CA ASP A 365 -18.96 3.72 5.30
C ASP A 365 -18.76 3.25 3.85
N LEU A 366 -17.74 2.42 3.61
CA LEU A 366 -17.52 1.78 2.31
C LEU A 366 -18.71 0.89 1.90
N ASP A 367 -19.24 0.13 2.84
CA ASP A 367 -20.40 -0.74 2.62
C ASP A 367 -21.66 0.08 2.27
N GLN A 368 -21.98 1.07 3.08
CA GLN A 368 -23.15 1.94 2.90
C GLN A 368 -23.12 2.71 1.58
N ARG A 369 -21.91 3.02 1.07
CA ARG A 369 -21.72 3.70 -0.23
C ARG A 369 -21.63 2.75 -1.41
N GLY A 370 -21.75 1.44 -1.20
CA GLY A 370 -21.56 0.42 -2.25
C GLY A 370 -20.14 0.38 -2.81
N LEU A 371 -19.15 0.85 -2.06
CA LEU A 371 -17.74 0.85 -2.44
C LEU A 371 -17.01 -0.41 -1.97
N LEU A 372 -17.53 -1.09 -0.94
CA LEU A 372 -16.87 -2.25 -0.37
C LEU A 372 -16.79 -3.41 -1.36
N ASP A 373 -17.78 -3.59 -2.23
CA ASP A 373 -17.79 -4.65 -3.25
C ASP A 373 -16.66 -4.52 -4.27
N SER A 374 -16.12 -3.31 -4.42
CA SER A 374 -15.03 -3.01 -5.37
C SER A 374 -13.74 -2.53 -4.69
N THR A 375 -13.68 -2.59 -3.36
CA THR A 375 -12.50 -2.18 -2.58
C THR A 375 -12.04 -3.34 -1.70
N LEU A 376 -10.80 -3.79 -1.92
CA LEU A 376 -10.16 -4.73 -1.02
C LEU A 376 -9.54 -3.96 0.16
N VAL A 377 -10.01 -4.25 1.36
CA VAL A 377 -9.46 -3.70 2.60
C VAL A 377 -8.65 -4.77 3.32
#